data_865b48f6c3c0abf48a989fa707787a78
#
_entry.id   865b48f6c3c0abf48a989fa707787a78
#
_cell.length_a   1.000
_cell.length_b   1.000
_cell.length_c   1.000
_cell.angle_alpha   90.00
_cell.angle_beta   90.00
_cell.angle_gamma   90.00
#
_symmetry.space_group_name_H-M   'P 1'
#
loop_
_entity.id
_entity.type
_entity.pdbx_description
1 polymer ?
#
loop_
_entity_poly.entity_id
_entity_poly.type
_entity_poly.pdbx_seq_one_letter_code
_entity_poly.pdbx_strand_id
1 'polypeptide(L)'
;MKTAKHTEDQGLYVDAPARHYGAAAALAAPFDPSEGLTLQYEATLEDGLECGGAYLKFTTASDDFSPEKLDGDTPYVVMFGPDKCGNTNKIHVIIR
;
A
#
# COMPACT_ATOMS: atom_id res chain seq x y z
N MET A 1 -13.90 3.36 7.29
CA MET A 1 -13.61 4.27 6.16
C MET A 1 -14.03 5.67 6.52
N LYS A 2 -13.23 6.64 6.20
CA LYS A 2 -13.54 8.06 6.43
C LYS A 2 -13.51 8.81 5.10
N THR A 3 -14.26 9.91 5.04
CA THR A 3 -14.20 10.85 3.91
C THR A 3 -12.90 11.64 3.99
N ALA A 4 -12.19 11.76 2.88
CA ALA A 4 -10.98 12.55 2.81
C ALA A 4 -11.28 14.05 2.98
N LYS A 5 -10.27 14.81 3.44
CA LYS A 5 -10.40 16.22 3.83
C LYS A 5 -10.96 17.11 2.73
N HIS A 6 -10.66 16.82 1.47
CA HIS A 6 -10.97 17.68 0.33
C HIS A 6 -11.84 17.00 -0.72
N THR A 7 -12.42 15.85 -0.41
CA THR A 7 -13.28 15.11 -1.31
C THR A 7 -14.47 14.54 -0.57
N GLU A 8 -15.50 14.13 -1.30
CA GLU A 8 -16.62 13.39 -0.74
C GLU A 8 -16.39 11.88 -0.76
N ASP A 9 -15.29 11.43 -1.38
CA ASP A 9 -14.95 10.02 -1.45
C ASP A 9 -14.52 9.49 -0.09
N GLN A 10 -14.91 8.27 0.18
CA GLN A 10 -14.45 7.54 1.36
C GLN A 10 -13.27 6.67 1.01
N GLY A 11 -12.29 6.63 1.88
CA GLY A 11 -11.11 5.82 1.70
C GLY A 11 -10.60 5.27 3.02
N LEU A 12 -9.55 4.48 2.93
CA LEU A 12 -8.82 4.04 4.10
C LEU A 12 -8.08 5.26 4.68
N TYR A 13 -8.30 5.54 5.96
CA TYR A 13 -7.73 6.71 6.61
C TYR A 13 -6.78 6.27 7.73
N VAL A 14 -5.56 6.81 7.70
CA VAL A 14 -4.52 6.56 8.69
C VAL A 14 -4.29 7.87 9.44
N ASP A 15 -4.63 7.91 10.72
CA ASP A 15 -4.71 9.17 11.47
C ASP A 15 -3.67 9.34 12.58
N ALA A 16 -2.96 8.30 12.98
CA ALA A 16 -1.95 8.43 14.03
C ALA A 16 -0.55 8.56 13.43
N PRO A 17 0.21 9.62 13.78
CA PRO A 17 1.56 9.80 13.26
C PRO A 17 2.57 8.82 13.85
N ALA A 18 3.69 8.67 13.16
CA ALA A 18 4.86 7.90 13.59
C ALA A 18 4.53 6.44 13.91
N ARG A 19 3.68 5.80 13.10
CA ARG A 19 3.28 4.41 13.27
C ARG A 19 3.28 3.69 11.94
N HIS A 20 3.43 2.37 12.03
CA HIS A 20 3.24 1.49 10.89
C HIS A 20 1.79 1.03 10.83
N TYR A 21 1.23 1.08 9.64
CA TYR A 21 -0.12 0.61 9.38
C TYR A 21 -0.11 -0.36 8.22
N GLY A 22 -0.97 -1.36 8.30
CA GLY A 22 -1.15 -2.29 7.22
C GLY A 22 -2.61 -2.69 7.12
N ALA A 23 -3.08 -2.84 5.91
CA ALA A 23 -4.39 -3.41 5.62
C ALA A 23 -4.23 -4.33 4.42
N ALA A 24 -4.89 -5.46 4.45
CA ALA A 24 -4.81 -6.42 3.36
C ALA A 24 -6.19 -6.98 3.06
N ALA A 25 -6.40 -7.32 1.80
CA ALA A 25 -7.60 -7.99 1.35
C ALA A 25 -7.23 -9.07 0.33
N ALA A 26 -7.90 -10.19 0.40
CA ALA A 26 -7.78 -11.20 -0.62
C ALA A 26 -8.56 -10.78 -1.87
N LEU A 27 -7.99 -10.98 -3.03
CA LEU A 27 -8.72 -10.83 -4.29
C LEU A 27 -9.73 -11.98 -4.43
N ALA A 28 -10.80 -11.74 -5.19
CA ALA A 28 -11.80 -12.77 -5.45
C ALA A 28 -11.20 -14.03 -6.10
N ALA A 29 -10.15 -13.82 -6.89
CA ALA A 29 -9.34 -14.91 -7.47
C ALA A 29 -7.90 -14.41 -7.61
N PRO A 30 -6.89 -15.29 -7.60
CA PRO A 30 -5.52 -14.88 -7.89
C PRO A 30 -5.42 -14.22 -9.27
N PHE A 31 -4.63 -13.16 -9.35
CA PHE A 31 -4.39 -12.42 -10.59
C PHE A 31 -3.15 -12.99 -11.28
N ASP A 32 -3.26 -13.29 -12.57
CA ASP A 32 -2.15 -13.73 -13.40
C ASP A 32 -1.61 -12.57 -14.22
N PRO A 33 -0.40 -12.06 -13.92
CA PRO A 33 0.17 -10.90 -14.63
C PRO A 33 0.91 -11.25 -15.92
N SER A 34 0.78 -12.49 -16.45
CA SER A 34 1.54 -12.93 -17.62
C SER A 34 1.29 -12.08 -18.86
N GLU A 35 0.12 -11.48 -19.00
CA GLU A 35 -0.22 -10.58 -20.11
C GLU A 35 -0.08 -9.10 -19.75
N GLY A 36 0.47 -8.82 -18.60
CA GLY A 36 0.67 -7.46 -18.11
C GLY A 36 -0.12 -7.15 -16.85
N LEU A 37 0.26 -6.09 -16.19
CA LEU A 37 -0.37 -5.61 -14.97
C LEU A 37 -0.48 -4.09 -15.03
N THR A 38 -1.68 -3.58 -14.83
CA THR A 38 -1.89 -2.16 -14.58
C THR A 38 -2.30 -2.00 -13.13
N LEU A 39 -1.57 -1.16 -12.41
CA LEU A 39 -1.78 -0.93 -11.00
C LEU A 39 -1.96 0.56 -10.75
N GLN A 40 -3.06 0.92 -10.11
CA GLN A 40 -3.35 2.31 -9.79
C GLN A 40 -3.99 2.43 -8.41
N TYR A 41 -3.57 3.44 -7.66
CA TYR A 41 -4.25 3.84 -6.44
C TYR A 41 -4.05 5.34 -6.23
N GLU A 42 -4.85 5.92 -5.37
CA GLU A 42 -4.74 7.32 -4.99
C GLU A 42 -4.41 7.40 -3.50
N ALA A 43 -3.47 8.27 -3.18
CA ALA A 43 -3.12 8.56 -1.79
C ALA A 43 -3.06 10.07 -1.59
N THR A 44 -3.67 10.54 -0.52
CA THR A 44 -3.60 11.93 -0.12
C THR A 44 -2.84 12.03 1.20
N LEU A 45 -1.77 12.80 1.20
CA LEU A 45 -0.98 13.08 2.39
C LEU A 45 -1.44 14.42 2.98
N GLU A 46 -2.49 14.38 3.78
CA GLU A 46 -3.20 15.59 4.22
C GLU A 46 -2.33 16.55 5.03
N ASP A 47 -1.41 16.01 5.81
CA ASP A 47 -0.48 16.80 6.62
C ASP A 47 0.97 16.66 6.14
N GLY A 48 1.16 16.19 4.89
CA GLY A 48 2.46 15.94 4.31
C GLY A 48 3.07 14.63 4.78
N LEU A 49 4.33 14.43 4.46
CA LEU A 49 5.09 13.24 4.82
C LEU A 49 6.52 13.67 5.11
N GLU A 50 6.95 13.56 6.36
CA GLU A 50 8.33 13.91 6.75
C GLU A 50 9.29 12.75 6.56
N CYS A 51 8.92 11.56 7.02
CA CYS A 51 9.69 10.35 6.81
C CYS A 51 8.75 9.14 6.87
N GLY A 52 8.60 8.44 5.75
CA GLY A 52 7.72 7.29 5.66
C GLY A 52 7.35 6.94 4.24
N GLY A 53 6.46 6.00 4.09
CA GLY A 53 6.01 5.54 2.79
C GLY A 53 4.53 5.15 2.80
N ALA A 54 3.97 5.08 1.62
CA ALA A 54 2.61 4.62 1.41
C ALA A 54 2.60 3.67 0.22
N TYR A 55 2.75 2.39 0.49
CA TYR A 55 2.97 1.38 -0.54
C TYR A 55 1.76 0.49 -0.73
N LEU A 56 1.53 0.12 -1.98
CA LEU A 56 0.68 -1.00 -2.35
C LEU A 56 1.56 -2.20 -2.63
N LYS A 57 1.19 -3.34 -2.10
CA LYS A 57 1.95 -4.58 -2.27
C LYS A 57 1.04 -5.69 -2.76
N PHE A 58 1.54 -6.51 -3.68
CA PHE A 58 0.92 -7.79 -4.00
C PHE A 58 1.74 -8.92 -3.41
N THR A 59 1.05 -9.86 -2.78
CA THR A 59 1.64 -11.07 -2.25
C THR A 59 1.29 -12.25 -3.15
N THR A 60 2.10 -13.29 -3.10
CA THR A 60 1.80 -14.53 -3.82
C THR A 60 0.57 -15.20 -3.19
N ALA A 61 -0.30 -15.76 -4.03
CA ALA A 61 -1.40 -16.58 -3.56
C ALA A 61 -0.86 -17.78 -2.77
N SER A 62 -1.32 -17.96 -1.54
CA SER A 62 -0.83 -18.99 -0.64
C SER A 62 -1.91 -19.32 0.39
N ASP A 63 -2.06 -20.60 0.69
CA ASP A 63 -2.96 -21.04 1.75
C ASP A 63 -2.46 -20.63 3.14
N ASP A 64 -1.18 -20.32 3.26
CA ASP A 64 -0.57 -19.89 4.53
C ASP A 64 -0.74 -18.41 4.80
N PHE A 65 -1.16 -17.63 3.81
CA PHE A 65 -1.37 -16.19 3.97
C PHE A 65 -2.83 -15.88 4.28
N SER A 66 -3.04 -15.01 5.25
CA SER A 66 -4.35 -14.40 5.47
C SER A 66 -4.14 -12.91 5.76
N PRO A 67 -5.13 -12.05 5.43
CA PRO A 67 -4.99 -10.62 5.67
C PRO A 67 -4.62 -10.25 7.10
N GLU A 68 -5.07 -11.01 8.08
CA GLU A 68 -4.80 -10.76 9.49
C GLU A 68 -3.33 -11.01 9.87
N LYS A 69 -2.60 -11.75 9.04
CA LYS A 69 -1.18 -12.07 9.29
C LYS A 69 -0.22 -11.06 8.66
N LEU A 70 -0.74 -10.03 8.00
CA LEU A 70 0.11 -9.03 7.37
C LEU A 70 0.98 -8.32 8.41
N ASP A 71 2.28 -8.27 8.16
CA ASP A 71 3.24 -7.51 8.95
C ASP A 71 4.36 -6.95 8.07
N GLY A 72 5.34 -6.31 8.68
CA GLY A 72 6.46 -5.72 7.95
C GLY A 72 7.35 -6.73 7.25
N ASP A 73 7.32 -7.99 7.66
CA ASP A 73 8.16 -9.06 7.11
C ASP A 73 7.40 -9.93 6.11
N THR A 74 6.13 -9.66 5.86
CA THR A 74 5.34 -10.43 4.89
C THR A 74 5.96 -10.35 3.49
N PRO A 75 6.31 -11.48 2.87
CA PRO A 75 6.88 -11.46 1.53
C PRO A 75 5.90 -10.89 0.50
N TYR A 76 6.44 -10.17 -0.47
CA TYR A 76 5.65 -9.60 -1.57
C TYR A 76 6.35 -9.84 -2.90
N VAL A 77 5.59 -9.78 -4.00
CA VAL A 77 6.11 -9.91 -5.36
C VAL A 77 6.14 -8.57 -6.10
N VAL A 78 5.25 -7.66 -5.74
CA VAL A 78 5.23 -6.29 -6.26
C VAL A 78 5.07 -5.34 -5.08
N MET A 79 5.88 -4.30 -5.05
CA MET A 79 5.73 -3.18 -4.14
C MET A 79 5.81 -1.89 -4.96
N PHE A 80 4.87 -0.99 -4.74
CA PHE A 80 4.80 0.26 -5.48
C PHE A 80 4.27 1.37 -4.59
N GLY A 81 4.94 2.51 -4.64
CA GLY A 81 4.44 3.69 -3.94
C GLY A 81 5.51 4.67 -3.52
N PRO A 82 5.06 5.81 -2.99
CA PRO A 82 5.94 6.88 -2.57
C PRO A 82 6.69 6.56 -1.29
N ASP A 83 7.89 7.10 -1.21
CA ASP A 83 8.74 7.08 -0.02
C ASP A 83 9.41 8.42 0.09
N LYS A 84 9.36 9.01 1.26
CA LYS A 84 10.02 10.27 1.52
C LYS A 84 10.67 10.23 2.90
N CYS A 85 11.91 10.71 2.97
CA CYS A 85 12.54 10.96 4.27
C CYS A 85 13.45 12.18 4.15
N GLY A 86 13.13 13.23 4.88
CA GLY A 86 13.82 14.50 4.78
C GLY A 86 13.72 15.09 3.38
N ASN A 87 14.86 15.31 2.74
CA ASN A 87 14.93 15.84 1.38
C ASN A 87 14.96 14.76 0.31
N THR A 88 14.89 13.48 0.69
CA THR A 88 14.88 12.38 -0.24
C THR A 88 13.45 11.99 -0.58
N ASN A 89 13.09 12.09 -1.87
CA ASN A 89 11.77 11.74 -2.37
C ASN A 89 11.94 10.65 -3.43
N LYS A 90 11.22 9.55 -3.28
CA LYS A 90 11.31 8.40 -4.18
C LYS A 90 9.93 7.84 -4.48
N ILE A 91 9.83 7.19 -5.62
CA ILE A 91 8.77 6.22 -5.88
C ILE A 91 9.47 4.86 -5.97
N HIS A 92 9.08 3.95 -5.09
CA HIS A 92 9.58 2.59 -5.15
C HIS A 92 8.76 1.78 -6.15
N VAL A 93 9.46 1.04 -7.00
CA VAL A 93 8.87 0.01 -7.86
C VAL A 93 9.74 -1.22 -7.70
N ILE A 94 9.25 -2.22 -7.02
CA ILE A 94 9.98 -3.45 -6.77
C ILE A 94 9.18 -4.61 -7.33
N ILE A 95 9.81 -5.38 -8.18
CA ILE A 95 9.22 -6.57 -8.80
C ILE A 95 10.15 -7.74 -8.53
N ARG A 96 9.60 -8.81 -8.04
CA ARG A 96 10.37 -10.01 -7.70
C ARG A 96 9.90 -11.24 -8.47
#